data_9ea8ea3a819728b3e646c4e0e9e7aa5b
#
_entry.id   9ea8ea3a819728b3e646c4e0e9e7aa5b
#
_cell.length_a   1.000
_cell.length_b   1.000
_cell.length_c   1.000
_cell.angle_alpha   90.00
_cell.angle_beta   90.00
_cell.angle_gamma   90.00
#
_symmetry.space_group_name_H-M   'P 1'
#
loop_
_entity.id
_entity.type
_entity.pdbx_description
1 polymer ?
#
loop_
_entity_poly.entity_id
_entity_poly.type
_entity_poly.pdbx_seq_one_letter_code
_entity_poly.pdbx_strand_id
1 'polypeptide(L)'
;MNAAIERETSMKWYVVRSQSNREKSVSEKIIKEGERGDLMGKIGRVIVPIENAYSLKNGKKVKKEKVKFPGYIFIETNAIGELKFYLKGLNGAQGFLTSRGGEILPLTQAEVDRMIGEHQAAKEETVQETKYLVGEDIKILDGPFSTFNGKIEQVNGDKVKVAVSVFGRITLLELGILQIDKKHG
;
A
#
# COMPACT_ATOMS: atom_id res chain seq x y z
N MET A 1 -40.92 -5.94 -1.17
CA MET A 1 -39.54 -6.36 -1.34
C MET A 1 -38.86 -6.43 0.02
N ASN A 2 -38.38 -7.57 0.36
CA ASN A 2 -37.93 -7.86 1.69
C ASN A 2 -36.50 -7.34 1.92
N ALA A 3 -36.32 -6.53 2.97
CA ALA A 3 -35.01 -6.09 3.45
C ALA A 3 -34.04 -7.26 3.75
N ALA A 4 -34.53 -8.48 3.88
CA ALA A 4 -33.73 -9.69 4.03
C ALA A 4 -33.02 -10.09 2.69
N ILE A 5 -33.65 -9.86 1.54
CA ILE A 5 -33.07 -10.16 0.23
C ILE A 5 -31.99 -9.14 -0.13
N GLU A 6 -32.19 -7.88 0.26
CA GLU A 6 -31.17 -6.83 0.07
C GLU A 6 -29.94 -7.06 0.97
N ARG A 7 -30.10 -7.72 2.11
CA ARG A 7 -28.99 -8.08 3.00
C ARG A 7 -28.13 -9.23 2.47
N GLU A 8 -28.70 -10.13 1.67
CA GLU A 8 -27.98 -11.25 1.07
C GLU A 8 -27.23 -10.87 -0.20
N THR A 9 -27.64 -9.79 -0.87
CA THR A 9 -27.01 -9.35 -2.12
C THR A 9 -25.94 -8.27 -1.93
N SER A 10 -25.86 -7.62 -0.77
CA SER A 10 -24.87 -6.60 -0.51
C SER A 10 -23.48 -7.21 -0.26
N MET A 11 -22.50 -6.72 -0.98
CA MET A 11 -21.11 -7.09 -0.75
C MET A 11 -20.61 -6.56 0.59
N LYS A 12 -19.92 -7.41 1.32
CA LYS A 12 -19.26 -7.07 2.59
C LYS A 12 -17.79 -7.45 2.55
N TRP A 13 -17.01 -6.83 3.40
CA TRP A 13 -15.59 -7.09 3.50
C TRP A 13 -15.30 -8.23 4.47
N TYR A 14 -14.43 -9.13 4.05
CA TYR A 14 -13.93 -10.26 4.82
C TYR A 14 -12.41 -10.36 4.69
N VAL A 15 -11.81 -11.10 5.59
CA VAL A 15 -10.38 -11.39 5.55
C VAL A 15 -10.14 -12.84 5.19
N VAL A 16 -9.32 -13.08 4.20
CA VAL A 16 -8.83 -14.40 3.83
C VAL A 16 -7.39 -14.54 4.28
N ARG A 17 -7.07 -15.68 4.86
CA ARG A 17 -5.71 -16.03 5.26
C ARG A 17 -4.99 -16.73 4.12
N SER A 18 -3.74 -16.37 3.92
CA SER A 18 -2.82 -17.03 2.99
C SER A 18 -1.50 -17.40 3.67
N GLN A 19 -0.74 -18.25 3.04
CA GLN A 19 0.66 -18.42 3.40
C GLN A 19 1.42 -17.12 3.17
N SER A 20 2.37 -16.83 4.04
CA SER A 20 3.22 -15.64 3.90
C SER A 20 3.98 -15.66 2.56
N ASN A 21 4.10 -14.50 1.94
CA ASN A 21 4.66 -14.30 0.61
C ASN A 21 3.83 -14.88 -0.56
N ARG A 22 2.64 -15.38 -0.27
CA ARG A 22 1.71 -15.88 -1.28
C ARG A 22 0.49 -14.97 -1.47
N GLU A 23 0.39 -13.88 -0.73
CA GLU A 23 -0.77 -12.98 -0.72
C GLU A 23 -1.11 -12.48 -2.13
N LYS A 24 -0.12 -11.99 -2.87
CA LYS A 24 -0.32 -11.50 -4.24
C LYS A 24 -0.79 -12.61 -5.18
N SER A 25 -0.13 -13.76 -5.15
CA SER A 25 -0.48 -14.90 -6.01
C SER A 25 -1.89 -15.44 -5.73
N VAL A 26 -2.28 -15.51 -4.47
CA VAL A 26 -3.62 -15.94 -4.06
C VAL A 26 -4.66 -14.90 -4.47
N SER A 27 -4.39 -13.62 -4.23
CA SER A 27 -5.31 -12.53 -4.59
C SER A 27 -5.57 -12.46 -6.10
N GLU A 28 -4.53 -12.60 -6.93
CA GLU A 28 -4.66 -12.62 -8.39
C GLU A 28 -5.55 -13.77 -8.88
N LYS A 29 -5.42 -14.95 -8.30
CA LYS A 29 -6.26 -16.09 -8.63
C LYS A 29 -7.72 -15.88 -8.25
N ILE A 30 -7.97 -15.28 -7.09
CA ILE A 30 -9.32 -14.92 -6.64
C ILE A 30 -9.93 -13.86 -7.58
N ILE A 31 -9.15 -12.85 -7.98
CA ILE A 31 -9.61 -11.83 -8.92
C ILE A 31 -10.01 -12.47 -10.26
N LYS A 32 -9.17 -13.34 -10.80
CA LYS A 32 -9.48 -14.05 -12.05
C LYS A 32 -10.73 -14.90 -11.95
N GLU A 33 -10.94 -15.56 -10.82
CA GLU A 33 -12.16 -16.34 -10.57
C GLU A 33 -13.41 -15.45 -10.53
N GLY A 34 -13.30 -14.27 -9.93
CA GLY A 34 -14.36 -13.26 -9.91
C GLY A 34 -14.64 -12.62 -11.26
N GLU A 35 -13.66 -12.57 -12.16
CA GLU A 35 -13.80 -11.99 -13.50
C GLU A 35 -14.32 -12.99 -14.54
N ARG A 36 -13.91 -14.24 -14.46
CA ARG A 36 -14.09 -15.23 -15.54
C ARG A 36 -14.56 -16.61 -15.07
N GLY A 37 -14.54 -16.88 -13.78
CA GLY A 37 -14.88 -18.18 -13.21
C GLY A 37 -16.31 -18.28 -12.69
N ASP A 38 -16.56 -19.31 -11.91
CA ASP A 38 -17.85 -19.59 -11.29
C ASP A 38 -18.30 -18.53 -10.28
N LEU A 39 -17.37 -17.70 -9.80
CA LEU A 39 -17.61 -16.61 -8.87
C LEU A 39 -17.77 -15.24 -9.55
N MET A 40 -18.02 -15.25 -10.85
CA MET A 40 -18.20 -14.00 -11.63
C MET A 40 -19.37 -13.17 -11.06
N GLY A 41 -19.07 -11.89 -10.79
CA GLY A 41 -20.01 -10.95 -10.20
C GLY A 41 -20.28 -11.13 -8.70
N LYS A 42 -19.66 -12.13 -8.07
CA LYS A 42 -19.79 -12.43 -6.63
C LYS A 42 -18.60 -11.96 -5.80
N ILE A 43 -17.54 -11.54 -6.45
CA ILE A 43 -16.35 -10.97 -5.85
C ILE A 43 -16.22 -9.53 -6.31
N GLY A 44 -16.13 -8.62 -5.37
CA GLY A 44 -15.85 -7.21 -5.61
C GLY A 44 -14.35 -6.93 -5.59
N ARG A 45 -13.94 -6.01 -4.76
CA ARG A 45 -12.52 -5.65 -4.63
C ARG A 45 -11.75 -6.68 -3.82
N VAL A 46 -10.52 -6.96 -4.24
CA VAL A 46 -9.57 -7.82 -3.54
C VAL A 46 -8.30 -7.00 -3.31
N ILE A 47 -7.94 -6.79 -2.06
CA ILE A 47 -6.85 -5.89 -1.69
C ILE A 47 -5.86 -6.62 -0.79
N VAL A 48 -4.58 -6.53 -1.16
CA VAL A 48 -3.45 -6.86 -0.29
C VAL A 48 -2.79 -5.54 0.09
N PRO A 49 -3.02 -5.01 1.31
CA PRO A 49 -2.44 -3.74 1.71
C PRO A 49 -0.92 -3.81 1.72
N ILE A 50 -0.29 -2.85 1.07
CA ILE A 50 1.16 -2.71 1.03
C ILE A 50 1.59 -1.40 1.68
N GLU A 51 2.74 -1.41 2.30
CA GLU A 51 3.42 -0.23 2.79
C GLU A 51 4.75 -0.05 2.06
N ASN A 52 5.17 1.18 1.95
CA ASN A 52 6.47 1.48 1.41
C ASN A 52 7.52 1.43 2.52
N ALA A 53 8.44 0.49 2.41
CA ALA A 53 9.63 0.44 3.24
C ALA A 53 10.81 1.02 2.45
N TYR A 54 11.62 1.83 3.10
CA TYR A 54 12.83 2.38 2.52
C TYR A 54 14.04 1.69 3.13
N SER A 55 14.93 1.23 2.28
CA SER A 55 16.22 0.68 2.72
C SER A 55 17.36 1.41 2.01
N LEU A 56 18.51 1.48 2.65
CA LEU A 56 19.73 1.99 2.04
C LEU A 56 20.49 0.83 1.39
N LYS A 57 20.72 0.94 0.10
CA LYS A 57 21.56 0.00 -0.64
C LYS A 57 22.61 0.77 -1.41
N ASN A 58 23.88 0.53 -1.09
CA ASN A 58 25.02 1.24 -1.69
C ASN A 58 24.92 2.78 -1.58
N GLY A 59 24.46 3.30 -0.43
CA GLY A 59 24.27 4.72 -0.19
C GLY A 59 23.05 5.33 -0.91
N LYS A 60 22.23 4.52 -1.58
CA LYS A 60 21.00 4.95 -2.25
C LYS A 60 19.78 4.47 -1.49
N LYS A 61 18.80 5.36 -1.33
CA LYS A 61 17.50 5.02 -0.75
C LYS A 61 16.71 4.22 -1.77
N VAL A 62 16.48 2.94 -1.47
CA VAL A 62 15.69 2.04 -2.30
C VAL A 62 14.31 1.89 -1.68
N LYS A 63 13.28 2.17 -2.47
CA LYS A 63 11.89 1.92 -2.12
C LYS A 63 11.60 0.44 -2.30
N LYS A 64 11.18 -0.22 -1.23
CA LYS A 64 10.72 -1.61 -1.26
C LYS A 64 9.27 -1.67 -0.81
N GLU A 65 8.44 -2.30 -1.61
CA GLU A 65 7.07 -2.59 -1.21
C GLU A 65 7.04 -3.78 -0.27
N LYS A 66 6.38 -3.62 0.85
CA LYS A 66 6.19 -4.66 1.87
C LYS A 66 4.70 -4.83 2.14
N VAL A 67 4.26 -6.08 2.25
CA VAL A 67 2.88 -6.35 2.66
C VAL A 67 2.66 -5.87 4.09
N LYS A 68 1.68 -4.99 4.29
CA LYS A 68 1.37 -4.38 5.59
C LYS A 68 0.85 -5.40 6.60
N PHE A 69 0.01 -6.33 6.14
CA PHE A 69 -0.54 -7.42 6.95
C PHE A 69 -0.16 -8.78 6.32
N PRO A 70 1.02 -9.32 6.64
CA PRO A 70 1.47 -10.59 6.05
C PRO A 70 0.50 -11.73 6.34
N GLY A 71 0.14 -12.47 5.31
CA GLY A 71 -0.79 -13.60 5.40
C GLY A 71 -2.27 -13.21 5.36
N TYR A 72 -2.63 -11.94 5.13
CA TYR A 72 -4.01 -11.46 5.08
C TYR A 72 -4.34 -10.83 3.74
N ILE A 73 -5.51 -11.19 3.21
CA ILE A 73 -6.08 -10.64 1.98
C ILE A 73 -7.49 -10.13 2.32
N PHE A 74 -7.78 -8.90 1.94
CA PHE A 74 -9.10 -8.28 2.16
C PHE A 74 -9.96 -8.45 0.91
N ILE A 75 -11.13 -9.04 1.07
CA ILE A 75 -12.02 -9.39 -0.04
C ILE A 75 -13.43 -8.87 0.23
N GLU A 76 -13.99 -8.24 -0.78
CA GLU A 76 -15.38 -7.84 -0.82
C GLU A 76 -16.20 -8.90 -1.57
N THR A 77 -17.17 -9.51 -0.92
CA THR A 77 -17.99 -10.59 -1.50
C THR A 77 -19.37 -10.66 -0.87
N ASN A 78 -20.30 -11.20 -1.61
CA ASN A 78 -21.64 -11.60 -1.15
C ASN A 78 -21.83 -13.12 -1.16
N ALA A 79 -20.81 -13.89 -1.53
CA ALA A 79 -20.89 -15.34 -1.73
C ALA A 79 -19.87 -16.10 -0.88
N ILE A 80 -19.95 -15.97 0.45
CA ILE A 80 -19.00 -16.57 1.39
C ILE A 80 -18.90 -18.09 1.22
N GLY A 81 -20.02 -18.77 1.06
CA GLY A 81 -20.07 -20.23 0.96
C GLY A 81 -19.34 -20.75 -0.27
N GLU A 82 -19.58 -20.14 -1.41
CA GLU A 82 -18.96 -20.52 -2.67
C GLU A 82 -17.46 -20.15 -2.68
N LEU A 83 -17.12 -18.98 -2.18
CA LEU A 83 -15.72 -18.56 -2.05
C LEU A 83 -14.98 -19.45 -1.05
N LYS A 84 -15.60 -19.82 0.07
CA LYS A 84 -15.03 -20.77 1.04
C LYS A 84 -14.69 -22.11 0.39
N PHE A 85 -15.57 -22.61 -0.45
CA PHE A 85 -15.36 -23.85 -1.20
C PHE A 85 -14.19 -23.72 -2.19
N TYR A 86 -14.15 -22.62 -2.94
CA TYR A 86 -13.06 -22.33 -3.88
C TYR A 86 -11.70 -22.22 -3.20
N LEU A 87 -11.64 -21.56 -2.05
CA LEU A 87 -10.40 -21.39 -1.28
C LEU A 87 -9.81 -22.72 -0.79
N LYS A 88 -10.63 -23.73 -0.54
CA LYS A 88 -10.13 -25.06 -0.14
C LYS A 88 -9.27 -25.73 -1.19
N GLY A 89 -9.55 -25.49 -2.47
CA GLY A 89 -8.78 -26.03 -3.58
C GLY A 89 -7.63 -25.11 -4.04
N LEU A 90 -7.53 -23.91 -3.47
CA LEU A 90 -6.57 -22.91 -3.90
C LEU A 90 -5.25 -23.03 -3.14
N ASN A 91 -4.18 -23.36 -3.87
CA ASN A 91 -2.84 -23.49 -3.28
C ASN A 91 -2.36 -22.14 -2.73
N GLY A 92 -1.98 -22.12 -1.47
CA GLY A 92 -1.51 -20.95 -0.75
C GLY A 92 -2.60 -20.26 0.09
N ALA A 93 -3.88 -20.54 -0.18
CA ALA A 93 -4.99 -20.05 0.64
C ALA A 93 -5.19 -20.94 1.88
N GLN A 94 -5.48 -20.30 3.02
CA GLN A 94 -5.76 -21.00 4.28
C GLN A 94 -7.21 -20.86 4.73
N GLY A 95 -8.06 -20.23 3.92
CA GLY A 95 -9.45 -19.98 4.21
C GLY A 95 -9.73 -18.61 4.83
N PHE A 96 -10.98 -18.40 5.22
CA PHE A 96 -11.38 -17.16 5.88
C PHE A 96 -10.82 -17.05 7.30
N LEU A 97 -10.53 -15.82 7.71
CA LEU A 97 -10.31 -15.50 9.11
C LEU A 97 -11.65 -15.67 9.87
N THR A 98 -11.61 -16.41 10.95
CA THR A 98 -12.77 -16.69 11.77
C THR A 98 -12.63 -16.13 13.18
N SER A 99 -13.75 -15.89 13.84
CA SER A 99 -13.80 -15.60 15.27
C SER A 99 -13.37 -16.81 16.10
N ARG A 100 -13.23 -16.64 17.41
CA ARG A 100 -12.94 -17.77 18.33
C ARG A 100 -13.98 -18.90 18.26
N GLY A 101 -15.23 -18.56 17.90
CA GLY A 101 -16.32 -19.54 17.71
C GLY A 101 -16.33 -20.20 16.33
N GLY A 102 -15.37 -19.88 15.45
CA GLY A 102 -15.32 -20.42 14.09
C GLY A 102 -16.22 -19.71 13.07
N GLU A 103 -16.82 -18.59 13.44
CA GLU A 103 -17.70 -17.83 12.56
C GLU A 103 -16.92 -16.88 11.66
N ILE A 104 -17.33 -16.81 10.39
CA ILE A 104 -16.80 -15.83 9.44
C ILE A 104 -17.58 -14.52 9.62
N LEU A 105 -16.94 -13.52 10.19
CA LEU A 105 -17.55 -12.22 10.46
C LEU A 105 -17.07 -11.17 9.45
N PRO A 106 -18.00 -10.34 8.93
CA PRO A 106 -17.62 -9.23 8.08
C PRO A 106 -16.88 -8.17 8.88
N LEU A 107 -15.98 -7.47 8.21
CA LEU A 107 -15.36 -6.26 8.75
C LEU A 107 -16.38 -5.14 8.84
N THR A 108 -16.30 -4.36 9.89
CA THR A 108 -17.05 -3.11 10.00
C THR A 108 -16.47 -2.05 9.06
N GLN A 109 -17.28 -1.07 8.69
CA GLN A 109 -16.80 0.03 7.83
C GLN A 109 -15.62 0.77 8.47
N ALA A 110 -15.62 0.96 9.78
CA ALA A 110 -14.51 1.58 10.50
C ALA A 110 -13.21 0.78 10.41
N GLU A 111 -13.29 -0.56 10.44
CA GLU A 111 -12.11 -1.43 10.24
C GLU A 111 -11.60 -1.38 8.81
N VAL A 112 -12.51 -1.39 7.84
CA VAL A 112 -12.18 -1.24 6.42
C VAL A 112 -11.47 0.08 6.16
N ASP A 113 -12.01 1.17 6.65
CA ASP A 113 -11.43 2.51 6.47
C ASP A 113 -10.07 2.62 7.13
N ARG A 114 -9.89 2.02 8.29
CA ARG A 114 -8.61 2.02 9.00
C ARG A 114 -7.53 1.19 8.31
N MET A 115 -7.89 0.02 7.78
CA MET A 115 -6.93 -0.92 7.21
C MET A 115 -6.69 -0.68 5.72
N ILE A 116 -7.73 -0.36 4.97
CA ILE A 116 -7.71 -0.21 3.52
C ILE A 116 -7.67 1.25 3.10
N GLY A 117 -8.33 2.14 3.85
CA GLY A 117 -8.34 3.58 3.58
C GLY A 117 -6.95 4.20 3.62
N GLU A 118 -6.13 3.83 4.59
CA GLU A 118 -4.72 4.22 4.65
C GLU A 118 -3.93 3.76 3.42
N HIS A 119 -4.30 2.61 2.85
CA HIS A 119 -3.68 2.12 1.64
C HIS A 119 -4.07 2.94 0.40
N GLN A 120 -5.30 3.42 0.32
CA GLN A 120 -5.73 4.32 -0.74
C GLN A 120 -5.05 5.69 -0.61
N ALA A 121 -4.94 6.22 0.61
CA ALA A 121 -4.17 7.43 0.89
C ALA A 121 -2.68 7.26 0.56
N ALA A 122 -2.07 6.13 0.91
CA ALA A 122 -0.68 5.84 0.55
C ALA A 122 -0.47 5.64 -0.97
N LYS A 123 -1.49 5.18 -1.69
CA LYS A 123 -1.46 5.13 -3.16
C LYS A 123 -1.57 6.52 -3.79
N GLU A 124 -2.35 7.40 -3.17
CA GLU A 124 -2.44 8.80 -3.57
C GLU A 124 -1.19 9.57 -3.15
N GLU A 125 -0.58 9.24 -2.02
CA GLU A 125 0.71 9.81 -1.59
C GLU A 125 1.89 9.37 -2.47
N THR A 126 1.84 8.19 -3.09
CA THR A 126 2.85 7.81 -4.10
C THR A 126 2.69 8.54 -5.42
N VAL A 127 1.54 9.16 -5.64
CA VAL A 127 1.25 10.07 -6.78
C VAL A 127 1.22 11.53 -6.33
N GLN A 128 1.17 11.83 -5.03
CA GLN A 128 1.62 13.12 -4.56
C GLN A 128 3.14 13.17 -4.77
N GLU A 129 3.51 13.54 -5.97
CA GLU A 129 4.72 14.29 -6.15
C GLU A 129 4.78 15.27 -4.98
N THR A 130 5.64 15.00 -4.02
CA THR A 130 6.01 16.03 -3.07
C THR A 130 6.60 17.11 -3.96
N LYS A 131 5.77 18.05 -4.39
CA LYS A 131 6.22 19.13 -5.26
C LYS A 131 7.20 19.96 -4.46
N TYR A 132 8.46 19.68 -4.70
CA TYR A 132 9.51 20.54 -4.24
C TYR A 132 9.50 21.79 -5.13
N LEU A 133 9.48 22.94 -4.49
CA LEU A 133 9.50 24.23 -5.18
C LEU A 133 10.87 24.88 -5.06
N VAL A 134 11.25 25.60 -6.08
CA VAL A 134 12.45 26.44 -6.05
C VAL A 134 12.34 27.43 -4.87
N GLY A 135 13.41 27.52 -4.08
CA GLY A 135 13.46 28.36 -2.89
C GLY A 135 13.07 27.66 -1.57
N GLU A 136 12.60 26.42 -1.62
CA GLU A 136 12.29 25.64 -0.39
C GLU A 136 13.57 25.21 0.33
N ASP A 137 13.51 25.27 1.66
CA ASP A 137 14.56 24.74 2.52
C ASP A 137 14.35 23.23 2.73
N ILE A 138 15.40 22.47 2.52
CA ILE A 138 15.40 21.01 2.65
C ILE A 138 16.53 20.53 3.54
N LYS A 139 16.38 19.31 4.01
CA LYS A 139 17.42 18.55 4.70
C LYS A 139 17.89 17.39 3.81
N ILE A 140 19.18 17.20 3.71
CA ILE A 140 19.75 16.07 3.00
C ILE A 140 19.73 14.86 3.91
N LEU A 141 19.14 13.75 3.46
CA LEU A 141 18.96 12.54 4.24
C LEU A 141 20.07 11.53 4.03
N ASP A 142 20.73 11.56 2.88
CA ASP A 142 21.65 10.50 2.46
C ASP A 142 22.86 11.07 1.71
N GLY A 143 23.95 10.31 1.72
CA GLY A 143 25.20 10.66 1.06
C GLY A 143 26.19 11.40 1.95
N PRO A 144 27.31 11.89 1.38
CA PRO A 144 28.39 12.59 2.13
C PRO A 144 27.92 13.87 2.82
N PHE A 145 26.83 14.47 2.33
CA PHE A 145 26.26 15.71 2.86
C PHE A 145 24.98 15.47 3.69
N SER A 146 24.76 14.23 4.13
CA SER A 146 23.63 13.93 5.04
C SER A 146 23.69 14.81 6.29
N THR A 147 22.52 15.20 6.78
CA THR A 147 22.32 16.17 7.86
C THR A 147 22.52 17.65 7.51
N PHE A 148 23.12 17.98 6.39
CA PHE A 148 23.20 19.36 5.92
C PHE A 148 21.82 19.86 5.45
N ASN A 149 21.60 21.14 5.63
CA ASN A 149 20.43 21.83 5.08
C ASN A 149 20.82 22.52 3.78
N GLY A 150 19.88 22.54 2.85
CA GLY A 150 20.07 23.21 1.58
C GLY A 150 18.82 23.92 1.12
N LYS A 151 18.97 24.71 0.06
CA LYS A 151 17.85 25.38 -0.59
C LYS A 151 17.74 24.91 -2.03
N ILE A 152 16.52 24.62 -2.48
CA ILE A 152 16.29 24.16 -3.85
C ILE A 152 16.47 25.31 -4.83
N GLU A 153 17.39 25.14 -5.77
CA GLU A 153 17.64 26.09 -6.84
C GLU A 153 16.94 25.71 -8.15
N GLN A 154 16.78 24.41 -8.40
CA GLN A 154 16.13 23.91 -9.61
C GLN A 154 15.50 22.55 -9.37
N VAL A 155 14.35 22.31 -9.98
CA VAL A 155 13.64 21.03 -9.95
C VAL A 155 13.54 20.48 -11.36
N ASN A 156 14.08 19.27 -11.58
CA ASN A 156 14.07 18.58 -12.88
C ASN A 156 13.53 17.16 -12.70
N GLY A 157 12.22 16.98 -12.83
CA GLY A 157 11.60 15.66 -12.66
C GLY A 157 11.85 15.07 -11.26
N ASP A 158 12.57 13.97 -11.21
CA ASP A 158 12.94 13.25 -9.98
C ASP A 158 14.26 13.72 -9.34
N LYS A 159 14.89 14.75 -9.92
CA LYS A 159 16.13 15.33 -9.44
C LYS A 159 15.97 16.81 -9.10
N VAL A 160 16.70 17.24 -8.10
CA VAL A 160 16.75 18.63 -7.67
C VAL A 160 18.20 19.10 -7.57
N LYS A 161 18.44 20.36 -7.96
CA LYS A 161 19.69 21.04 -7.65
C LYS A 161 19.49 21.82 -6.36
N VAL A 162 20.35 21.56 -5.40
CA VAL A 162 20.30 22.13 -4.06
C VAL A 162 21.55 22.92 -3.78
N ALA A 163 21.40 24.15 -3.34
CA ALA A 163 22.50 24.95 -2.82
C ALA A 163 22.71 24.63 -1.34
N VAL A 164 23.88 24.11 -1.01
CA VAL A 164 24.28 23.74 0.35
C VAL A 164 25.49 24.57 0.76
N SER A 165 25.42 25.15 1.96
CA SER A 165 26.59 25.83 2.53
C SER A 165 27.47 24.80 3.22
N VAL A 166 28.65 24.56 2.65
CA VAL A 166 29.65 23.66 3.18
C VAL A 166 30.94 24.46 3.48
N PHE A 167 31.34 24.50 4.74
CA PHE A 167 32.52 25.26 5.18
C PHE A 167 32.51 26.72 4.74
N GLY A 168 31.36 27.39 4.79
CA GLY A 168 31.20 28.78 4.40
C GLY A 168 31.14 29.03 2.88
N ARG A 169 31.14 27.99 2.07
CA ARG A 169 31.00 28.07 0.61
C ARG A 169 29.69 27.44 0.15
N ILE A 170 29.01 28.07 -0.79
CA ILE A 170 27.81 27.52 -1.41
C ILE A 170 28.25 26.53 -2.51
N THR A 171 27.80 25.28 -2.35
CA THR A 171 28.04 24.20 -3.29
C THR A 171 26.68 23.73 -3.85
N LEU A 172 26.61 23.63 -5.17
CA LEU A 172 25.43 23.06 -5.85
C LEU A 172 25.56 21.55 -5.96
N LEU A 173 24.58 20.86 -5.43
CA LEU A 173 24.46 19.40 -5.47
C LEU A 173 23.24 19.00 -6.27
N GLU A 174 23.40 17.99 -7.12
CA GLU A 174 22.28 17.33 -7.77
C GLU A 174 21.90 16.09 -6.96
N LEU A 175 20.67 16.07 -6.44
CA LEU A 175 20.15 15.03 -5.59
C LEU A 175 18.82 14.50 -6.13
N GLY A 176 18.54 13.22 -5.89
CA GLY A 176 17.22 12.66 -6.11
C GLY A 176 16.23 13.14 -5.05
N ILE A 177 14.97 13.28 -5.41
CA ILE A 177 13.90 13.69 -4.47
C ILE A 177 13.78 12.76 -3.25
N LEU A 178 14.23 11.51 -3.36
CA LEU A 178 14.26 10.55 -2.27
C LEU A 178 15.43 10.77 -1.28
N GLN A 179 16.41 11.57 -1.66
CA GLN A 179 17.59 11.87 -0.84
C GLN A 179 17.42 13.13 0.01
N ILE A 180 16.29 13.80 -0.12
CA ILE A 180 15.97 15.04 0.58
C ILE A 180 14.63 14.96 1.28
N ASP A 181 14.45 15.80 2.29
CA ASP A 181 13.17 15.98 2.98
C ASP A 181 12.92 17.47 3.21
N LYS A 182 11.64 17.84 3.26
CA LYS A 182 11.28 19.23 3.59
C LYS A 182 11.68 19.52 5.04
N LYS A 183 12.32 20.66 5.23
CA LYS A 183 12.59 21.14 6.56
C LYS A 183 11.30 21.66 7.19
N HIS A 184 10.73 20.87 8.09
CA HIS A 184 9.65 21.33 8.93
C HIS A 184 10.23 22.29 9.98
N GLY A 185 9.87 23.53 9.80
CA GLY A 185 10.31 24.61 10.70
C GLY A 185 9.71 24.51 12.08
#